data_d3c2d29864621dd224bcbb43988b64c0
#
_entry.id   d3c2d29864621dd224bcbb43988b64c0
#
_cell.length_a   1.000
_cell.length_b   1.000
_cell.length_c   1.000
_cell.angle_alpha   90.00
_cell.angle_beta   90.00
_cell.angle_gamma   90.00
#
_symmetry.space_group_name_H-M   'P 1'
#
loop_
_entity.id
_entity.type
_entity.pdbx_description
1 polymer ?
#
loop_
_entity_poly.entity_id
_entity_poly.type
_entity_poly.pdbx_seq_one_letter_code
_entity_poly.pdbx_strand_id
1 'polypeptide(L)'
;MKLSFWGAARVVTGSCHRLTACSKNILIDCGLQQGGDVYNENELFFDATAIDAVCVTHAHTDHSGRLPLLVKNGYKGPIYATRATCDLLKIMLLDSARIQESDAQWKAKKNKRSGDPTEDALYMVQDATDTLELLVPVRPPLSTWL
;
A
#
# COMPACT_ATOMS: atom_id res chain seq x y z
N MET A 1 21.52 -2.93 -12.16
CA MET A 1 20.16 -3.34 -11.77
C MET A 1 20.21 -4.04 -10.42
N LYS A 2 19.35 -3.68 -9.46
CA LYS A 2 19.28 -4.26 -8.10
C LYS A 2 17.82 -4.54 -7.78
N LEU A 3 17.51 -5.73 -7.30
CA LEU A 3 16.20 -6.09 -6.73
C LEU A 3 16.35 -6.24 -5.21
N SER A 4 15.49 -5.58 -4.45
CA SER A 4 15.45 -5.64 -2.99
C SER A 4 14.08 -6.13 -2.55
N PHE A 5 14.04 -7.11 -1.65
CA PHE A 5 12.83 -7.69 -1.10
C PHE A 5 12.54 -6.99 0.24
N TRP A 6 11.50 -6.18 0.27
CA TRP A 6 11.12 -5.36 1.42
C TRP A 6 9.89 -5.88 2.16
N GLY A 7 9.25 -6.90 1.63
CA GLY A 7 8.13 -7.60 2.23
C GLY A 7 7.88 -8.93 1.56
N ALA A 8 7.00 -9.76 2.11
CA ALA A 8 6.77 -11.15 1.70
C ALA A 8 8.06 -11.98 1.56
N ALA A 9 9.07 -11.66 2.39
CA ALA A 9 10.35 -12.35 2.44
C ALA A 9 10.36 -13.27 3.67
N ARG A 10 10.21 -14.57 3.47
CA ARG A 10 9.99 -15.62 4.48
C ARG A 10 8.66 -15.52 5.24
N VAL A 11 7.75 -14.69 4.78
CA VAL A 11 6.35 -14.56 5.23
C VAL A 11 5.45 -14.48 4.02
N VAL A 12 4.13 -14.71 4.19
CA VAL A 12 3.19 -14.81 3.07
C VAL A 12 2.65 -13.44 2.65
N THR A 13 2.39 -12.54 3.61
CA THR A 13 1.69 -11.27 3.37
C THR A 13 2.65 -10.06 3.34
N GLY A 14 2.16 -8.94 2.84
CA GLY A 14 2.92 -7.69 2.79
C GLY A 14 3.89 -7.57 1.63
N SER A 15 3.51 -8.04 0.44
CA SER A 15 4.36 -7.95 -0.77
C SER A 15 4.83 -6.52 -1.01
N CYS A 16 6.15 -6.35 -1.07
CA CYS A 16 6.78 -5.05 -1.31
C CYS A 16 8.22 -5.26 -1.78
N HIS A 17 8.49 -4.97 -3.05
CA HIS A 17 9.81 -5.20 -3.64
C HIS A 17 10.28 -3.95 -4.39
N ARG A 18 11.54 -3.55 -4.21
CA ARG A 18 12.12 -2.44 -4.96
C ARG A 18 13.05 -2.93 -6.05
N LEU A 19 12.78 -2.52 -7.27
CA LEU A 19 13.68 -2.65 -8.41
C LEU A 19 14.37 -1.30 -8.66
N THR A 20 15.70 -1.27 -8.57
CA THR A 20 16.52 -0.12 -8.96
C THR A 20 17.19 -0.42 -10.29
N ALA A 21 16.86 0.37 -11.32
CA ALA A 21 17.44 0.25 -12.65
C ALA A 21 17.46 1.63 -13.32
N CYS A 22 18.51 1.92 -14.12
CA CYS A 22 18.63 3.19 -14.85
C CYS A 22 18.40 4.43 -13.96
N SER A 23 18.97 4.43 -12.76
CA SER A 23 18.82 5.48 -11.74
C SER A 23 17.36 5.74 -11.31
N LYS A 24 16.45 4.78 -11.53
CA LYS A 24 15.06 4.81 -11.11
C LYS A 24 14.77 3.73 -10.08
N ASN A 25 13.92 4.06 -9.11
CA ASN A 25 13.41 3.15 -8.09
C ASN A 25 11.94 2.85 -8.39
N ILE A 26 11.66 1.63 -8.78
CA ILE A 26 10.31 1.15 -9.05
C ILE A 26 9.90 0.24 -7.90
N LEU A 27 8.76 0.50 -7.28
CA LEU A 27 8.18 -0.36 -6.28
C LEU A 27 7.24 -1.36 -6.98
N ILE A 28 7.37 -2.63 -6.66
CA ILE A 28 6.47 -3.70 -7.10
C ILE A 28 5.68 -4.10 -5.87
N ASP A 29 4.40 -3.82 -5.88
CA ASP A 29 3.46 -3.91 -4.77
C ASP A 29 3.85 -3.03 -3.56
N CYS A 30 2.87 -2.74 -2.74
CA CYS A 30 3.02 -2.09 -1.44
C CYS A 30 1.92 -2.63 -0.51
N GLY A 31 2.10 -3.88 -0.09
CA GLY A 31 1.07 -4.66 0.58
C GLY A 31 1.09 -4.51 2.10
N LEU A 32 -0.09 -4.69 2.69
CA LEU A 32 -0.28 -4.73 4.13
C LEU A 32 0.13 -6.10 4.66
N GLN A 33 0.87 -6.14 5.77
CA GLN A 33 1.10 -7.37 6.51
C GLN A 33 -0.16 -7.74 7.30
N GLN A 34 -0.49 -9.02 7.37
CA GLN A 34 -1.72 -9.50 7.98
C GLN A 34 -1.46 -10.69 8.93
N GLY A 35 -2.32 -10.86 9.93
CA GLY A 35 -2.26 -11.97 10.85
C GLY A 35 -1.00 -11.99 11.71
N GLY A 36 -0.43 -13.17 11.92
CA GLY A 36 0.79 -13.36 12.71
C GLY A 36 2.07 -12.88 12.06
N ASP A 37 2.01 -12.44 10.80
CA ASP A 37 3.14 -11.96 10.02
C ASP A 37 3.38 -10.45 10.19
N VAL A 38 2.59 -9.76 11.02
CA VAL A 38 2.74 -8.32 11.22
C VAL A 38 3.99 -8.03 12.03
N TYR A 39 4.98 -7.48 11.35
CA TYR A 39 6.18 -6.93 11.93
C TYR A 39 6.18 -5.41 11.71
N ASN A 40 6.63 -4.63 12.69
CA ASN A 40 6.72 -3.16 12.61
C ASN A 40 5.40 -2.45 12.27
N GLU A 41 4.25 -2.98 12.72
CA GLU A 41 2.93 -2.33 12.63
C GLU A 41 2.58 -1.77 11.23
N ASN A 42 3.09 -2.42 10.18
CA ASN A 42 2.91 -2.01 8.79
C ASN A 42 3.54 -0.65 8.41
N GLU A 43 4.45 -0.10 9.18
CA GLU A 43 5.17 1.12 8.84
C GLU A 43 6.02 0.97 7.57
N LEU A 44 6.32 2.10 6.92
CA LEU A 44 7.29 2.16 5.84
C LEU A 44 8.69 2.41 6.43
N PHE A 45 9.63 1.51 6.14
CA PHE A 45 11.03 1.62 6.57
C PHE A 45 11.95 2.22 5.49
N PHE A 46 11.35 2.87 4.49
CA PHE A 46 12.04 3.52 3.38
C PHE A 46 11.42 4.88 3.07
N ASP A 47 12.18 5.73 2.42
CA ASP A 47 11.72 7.05 1.97
C ASP A 47 10.77 6.89 0.77
N ALA A 48 9.49 7.22 0.98
CA ALA A 48 8.46 7.17 -0.05
C ALA A 48 8.74 8.14 -1.20
N THR A 49 9.39 9.27 -0.92
CA THR A 49 9.72 10.29 -1.92
C THR A 49 10.84 9.85 -2.88
N ALA A 50 11.60 8.83 -2.50
CA ALA A 50 12.65 8.25 -3.33
C ALA A 50 12.13 7.24 -4.36
N ILE A 51 10.82 6.94 -4.37
CA ILE A 51 10.19 6.01 -5.32
C ILE A 51 9.71 6.80 -6.55
N ASP A 52 10.11 6.38 -7.74
CA ASP A 52 9.74 7.01 -9.01
C ASP A 52 8.42 6.50 -9.57
N ALA A 53 8.10 5.24 -9.36
CA ALA A 53 6.86 4.61 -9.83
C ALA A 53 6.49 3.39 -8.99
N VAL A 54 5.20 3.05 -8.97
CA VAL A 54 4.70 1.81 -8.37
C VAL A 54 4.03 0.97 -9.45
N CYS A 55 4.28 -0.33 -9.44
CA CYS A 55 3.57 -1.33 -10.25
C CYS A 55 2.80 -2.25 -9.31
N VAL A 56 1.48 -2.27 -9.39
CA VAL A 56 0.63 -3.16 -8.58
C VAL A 56 0.26 -4.38 -9.39
N THR A 57 0.60 -5.55 -8.87
CA THR A 57 0.33 -6.83 -9.54
C THR A 57 -1.16 -7.15 -9.55
N HIS A 58 -1.83 -6.97 -8.42
CA HIS A 58 -3.27 -7.16 -8.27
C HIS A 58 -3.80 -6.47 -6.99
N ALA A 59 -5.12 -6.44 -6.82
CA ALA A 59 -5.78 -5.59 -5.83
C ALA A 59 -5.81 -6.15 -4.39
N HIS A 60 -5.34 -7.37 -4.12
CA HIS A 60 -5.38 -7.92 -2.76
C HIS A 60 -4.64 -7.01 -1.76
N THR A 61 -5.15 -6.95 -0.55
CA THR A 61 -4.68 -6.03 0.50
C THR A 61 -3.21 -6.27 0.87
N ASP A 62 -2.75 -7.51 0.83
CA ASP A 62 -1.34 -7.87 1.06
C ASP A 62 -0.40 -7.51 -0.11
N HIS A 63 -0.94 -6.94 -1.20
CA HIS A 63 -0.19 -6.39 -2.34
C HIS A 63 -0.40 -4.89 -2.53
N SER A 64 -1.49 -4.32 -2.04
CA SER A 64 -1.89 -2.93 -2.29
C SER A 64 -2.20 -2.11 -1.04
N GLY A 65 -2.39 -2.75 0.11
CA GLY A 65 -3.01 -2.15 1.29
C GLY A 65 -2.21 -1.04 1.96
N ARG A 66 -0.90 -0.86 1.66
CA ARG A 66 -0.08 0.26 2.14
C ARG A 66 0.12 1.36 1.08
N LEU A 67 -0.56 1.30 -0.06
CA LEU A 67 -0.49 2.39 -1.04
C LEU A 67 -0.92 3.74 -0.47
N PRO A 68 -2.02 3.85 0.31
CA PRO A 68 -2.40 5.11 0.93
C PRO A 68 -1.34 5.61 1.95
N LEU A 69 -0.71 4.70 2.67
CA LEU A 69 0.39 5.06 3.57
C LEU A 69 1.61 5.59 2.80
N LEU A 70 1.91 5.02 1.62
CA LEU A 70 2.98 5.50 0.75
C LEU A 70 2.71 6.94 0.31
N VAL A 71 1.47 7.26 -0.08
CA VAL A 71 1.04 8.61 -0.48
C VAL A 71 1.07 9.57 0.71
N LYS A 72 0.54 9.18 1.87
CA LYS A 72 0.63 9.91 3.13
C LYS A 72 2.09 10.31 3.47
N ASN A 73 3.05 9.45 3.15
CA ASN A 73 4.49 9.68 3.36
C ASN A 73 5.17 10.44 2.20
N GLY A 74 4.41 11.05 1.31
CA GLY A 74 4.90 11.99 0.30
C GLY A 74 5.14 11.43 -1.09
N TYR A 75 4.76 10.19 -1.38
CA TYR A 75 4.80 9.67 -2.74
C TYR A 75 3.82 10.43 -3.64
N LYS A 76 4.28 10.81 -4.84
CA LYS A 76 3.49 11.57 -5.84
C LYS A 76 3.62 11.02 -7.26
N GLY A 77 4.30 9.89 -7.41
CA GLY A 77 4.51 9.26 -8.71
C GLY A 77 3.30 8.45 -9.20
N PRO A 78 3.35 7.92 -10.42
CA PRO A 78 2.27 7.11 -10.98
C PRO A 78 2.22 5.71 -10.35
N ILE A 79 0.99 5.21 -10.16
CA ILE A 79 0.70 3.85 -9.69
C ILE A 79 0.10 3.07 -10.87
N TYR A 80 0.89 2.22 -11.48
CA TYR A 80 0.49 1.43 -12.64
C TYR A 80 -0.17 0.12 -12.22
N ALA A 81 -1.34 -0.15 -12.76
CA ALA A 81 -2.05 -1.41 -12.57
C ALA A 81 -2.93 -1.73 -13.79
N THR A 82 -3.40 -2.97 -13.92
CA THR A 82 -4.41 -3.29 -14.93
C THR A 82 -5.70 -2.52 -14.64
N ARG A 83 -6.53 -2.28 -15.67
CA ARG A 83 -7.80 -1.57 -15.48
C ARG A 83 -8.69 -2.24 -14.43
N ALA A 84 -8.80 -3.57 -14.47
CA ALA A 84 -9.58 -4.31 -13.48
C ALA A 84 -9.04 -4.12 -12.07
N THR A 85 -7.72 -4.15 -11.89
CA THR A 85 -7.08 -3.87 -10.60
C THR A 85 -7.37 -2.44 -10.14
N CYS A 86 -7.27 -1.43 -11.01
CA CYS A 86 -7.61 -0.05 -10.67
C CYS A 86 -9.07 0.10 -10.21
N ASP A 87 -10.00 -0.57 -10.87
CA ASP A 87 -11.42 -0.50 -10.52
C ASP A 87 -11.71 -1.17 -9.16
N LEU A 88 -11.04 -2.27 -8.83
CA LEU A 88 -11.12 -2.90 -7.51
C LEU A 88 -10.47 -2.04 -6.42
N LEU A 89 -9.31 -1.44 -6.68
CA LEU A 89 -8.62 -0.59 -5.71
C LEU A 89 -9.46 0.61 -5.25
N LYS A 90 -10.30 1.18 -6.14
CA LYS A 90 -11.22 2.27 -5.79
C LYS A 90 -12.20 1.89 -4.68
N ILE A 91 -12.58 0.63 -4.61
CA ILE A 91 -13.48 0.13 -3.57
C ILE A 91 -12.67 -0.28 -2.34
N MET A 92 -11.65 -1.10 -2.53
CA MET A 92 -10.91 -1.75 -1.45
C MET A 92 -10.12 -0.77 -0.58
N LEU A 93 -9.44 0.22 -1.19
CA LEU A 93 -8.63 1.18 -0.42
C LEU A 93 -9.50 2.14 0.41
N LEU A 94 -10.63 2.58 -0.14
CA LEU A 94 -11.57 3.43 0.60
C LEU A 94 -12.24 2.66 1.75
N ASP A 95 -12.61 1.40 1.53
CA ASP A 95 -13.20 0.55 2.57
C ASP A 95 -12.19 0.27 3.68
N SER A 96 -10.96 -0.12 3.31
CA SER A 96 -9.88 -0.34 4.26
C SER A 96 -9.59 0.91 5.11
N ALA A 97 -9.57 2.11 4.51
CA ALA A 97 -9.35 3.35 5.23
C ALA A 97 -10.46 3.62 6.26
N ARG A 98 -11.73 3.44 5.85
CA ARG A 98 -12.88 3.61 6.77
C ARG A 98 -12.85 2.64 7.94
N ILE A 99 -12.48 1.39 7.70
CA ILE A 99 -12.32 0.38 8.77
C ILE A 99 -11.23 0.83 9.73
N GLN A 100 -10.06 1.24 9.25
CA GLN A 100 -8.96 1.69 10.10
C GLN A 100 -9.31 2.94 10.92
N GLU A 101 -9.98 3.93 10.33
CA GLU A 101 -10.46 5.10 11.07
C GLU A 101 -11.47 4.72 12.17
N SER A 102 -12.40 3.81 11.85
CA SER A 102 -13.39 3.33 12.81
C SER A 102 -12.74 2.58 13.97
N ASP A 103 -11.77 1.71 13.67
CA ASP A 103 -11.04 0.93 14.66
C ASP A 103 -10.19 1.84 15.57
N ALA A 104 -9.51 2.83 14.99
CA ALA A 104 -8.74 3.81 15.76
C ALA A 104 -9.66 4.61 16.71
N GLN A 105 -10.81 5.07 16.23
CA GLN A 105 -11.79 5.77 17.06
C GLN A 105 -12.33 4.89 18.20
N TRP A 106 -12.61 3.61 17.92
CA TRP A 106 -13.07 2.67 18.93
C TRP A 106 -12.00 2.40 19.99
N LYS A 107 -10.75 2.15 19.57
CA LYS A 107 -9.60 2.00 20.45
C LYS A 107 -9.39 3.26 21.31
N ALA A 108 -9.43 4.46 20.72
CA ALA A 108 -9.29 5.71 21.43
C ALA A 108 -10.35 5.89 22.52
N LYS A 109 -11.62 5.54 22.25
CA LYS A 109 -12.71 5.58 23.24
C LYS A 109 -12.48 4.58 24.38
N LYS A 110 -11.97 3.39 24.07
CA LYS A 110 -11.64 2.35 25.05
C LYS A 110 -10.45 2.79 25.92
N ASN A 111 -9.37 3.24 25.30
CA ASN A 111 -8.13 3.60 25.98
C ASN A 111 -8.30 4.86 26.86
N LYS A 112 -9.18 5.80 26.47
CA LYS A 112 -9.54 6.93 27.33
C LYS A 112 -10.12 6.51 28.71
N ARG A 113 -10.70 5.30 28.79
CA ARG A 113 -11.23 4.76 30.05
C ARG A 113 -10.17 4.01 30.86
N SER A 114 -9.13 3.46 30.21
CA SER A 114 -8.03 2.71 30.85
C SER A 114 -6.77 3.55 31.09
N GLY A 115 -6.64 4.72 30.45
CA GLY A 115 -5.43 5.56 30.55
C GLY A 115 -4.29 5.12 29.63
N ASP A 116 -4.55 4.19 28.70
CA ASP A 116 -3.56 3.70 27.76
C ASP A 116 -3.34 4.68 26.59
N PRO A 117 -2.18 4.65 25.92
CA PRO A 117 -1.92 5.47 24.74
C PRO A 117 -2.90 5.13 23.61
N THR A 118 -3.27 6.11 22.80
CA THR A 118 -4.10 5.95 21.62
C THR A 118 -3.21 5.75 20.39
N GLU A 119 -3.53 4.76 19.57
CA GLU A 119 -2.91 4.57 18.26
C GLU A 119 -3.79 5.23 17.20
N ASP A 120 -3.18 6.00 16.32
CA ASP A 120 -3.85 6.59 15.17
C ASP A 120 -4.03 5.54 14.05
N ALA A 121 -4.98 5.83 13.15
CA ALA A 121 -5.13 5.03 11.93
C ALA A 121 -3.85 5.11 11.08
N LEU A 122 -3.46 4.00 10.48
CA LEU A 122 -2.27 3.92 9.62
C LEU A 122 -2.34 4.97 8.50
N TYR A 123 -3.52 5.14 7.91
CA TYR A 123 -3.88 6.19 6.95
C TYR A 123 -5.38 6.50 7.03
N MET A 124 -5.77 7.64 6.47
CA MET A 124 -7.13 8.15 6.50
C MET A 124 -7.82 7.98 5.14
N VAL A 125 -9.13 8.19 5.08
CA VAL A 125 -9.90 8.16 3.81
C VAL A 125 -9.37 9.17 2.81
N GLN A 126 -8.84 10.32 3.26
CA GLN A 126 -8.23 11.29 2.36
C GLN A 126 -6.97 10.72 1.66
N ASP A 127 -6.09 10.04 2.41
CA ASP A 127 -4.89 9.42 1.84
C ASP A 127 -5.25 8.36 0.80
N ALA A 128 -6.31 7.58 1.05
CA ALA A 128 -6.84 6.63 0.09
C ALA A 128 -7.38 7.35 -1.17
N THR A 129 -8.12 8.44 -0.99
CA THR A 129 -8.64 9.25 -2.12
C THR A 129 -7.51 9.80 -2.98
N ASP A 130 -6.49 10.40 -2.34
CA ASP A 130 -5.32 10.95 -3.03
C ASP A 130 -4.55 9.84 -3.79
N THR A 131 -4.51 8.63 -3.23
CA THR A 131 -3.93 7.45 -3.89
C THR A 131 -4.65 7.09 -5.18
N LEU A 132 -5.98 7.17 -5.20
CA LEU A 132 -6.77 6.85 -6.39
C LEU A 132 -6.50 7.81 -7.56
N GLU A 133 -6.12 9.05 -7.28
CA GLU A 133 -5.77 10.04 -8.30
C GLU A 133 -4.45 9.71 -9.01
N LEU A 134 -3.57 8.93 -8.38
CA LEU A 134 -2.29 8.51 -8.93
C LEU A 134 -2.38 7.21 -9.75
N LEU A 135 -3.55 6.56 -9.82
CA LEU A 135 -3.73 5.31 -10.56
C LEU A 135 -3.66 5.54 -12.07
N VAL A 136 -2.77 4.82 -12.72
CA VAL A 136 -2.61 4.82 -14.18
C VAL A 136 -2.95 3.44 -14.72
N PRO A 137 -4.14 3.26 -15.33
CA PRO A 137 -4.52 1.97 -15.89
C PRO A 137 -3.66 1.62 -17.11
N VAL A 138 -3.04 0.44 -17.07
CA VAL A 138 -2.29 -0.11 -18.19
C VAL A 138 -3.07 -1.24 -18.85
N ARG A 139 -2.93 -1.36 -20.16
CA ARG A 139 -3.40 -2.54 -20.88
C ARG A 139 -2.26 -3.56 -20.90
N PRO A 140 -2.51 -4.82 -20.52
CA PRO A 140 -1.53 -5.85 -20.80
C PRO A 140 -1.26 -5.84 -22.31
N PRO A 141 -0.01 -6.02 -22.75
CA PRO A 141 0.25 -6.21 -24.16
C PRO A 141 -0.65 -7.36 -24.61
N LEU A 142 -1.31 -7.19 -25.75
CA LEU A 142 -1.95 -8.30 -26.45
C LEU A 142 -0.79 -9.22 -26.88
N SER A 143 -0.26 -9.98 -25.94
CA SER A 143 0.69 -11.04 -26.26
C SER A 143 -0.13 -12.08 -27.00
N THR A 144 0.11 -12.18 -28.26
CA THR A 144 -0.10 -13.36 -29.05
C THR A 144 0.55 -14.54 -28.31
N TRP A 145 -0.20 -15.17 -27.40
CA TRP A 145 0.09 -16.52 -26.98
C TRP A 145 -0.34 -17.41 -28.14
N LEU A 146 0.52 -17.56 -29.12
CA LEU A 146 0.49 -18.63 -30.09
C LEU A 146 1.52 -19.68 -29.68
#